data_66b3268bb34f2a21ffbc3ac6f91a25a6
#
_entry.id   66b3268bb34f2a21ffbc3ac6f91a25a6
#
_cell.length_a   1.000
_cell.length_b   1.000
_cell.length_c   1.000
_cell.angle_alpha   90.00
_cell.angle_beta   90.00
_cell.angle_gamma   90.00
#
_symmetry.space_group_name_H-M   'P 1'
#
loop_
_entity.id
_entity.type
_entity.pdbx_description
1 polymer ?
#
loop_
_entity_poly.entity_id
_entity_poly.type
_entity_poly.pdbx_seq_one_letter_code
_entity_poly.pdbx_strand_id
1 'polypeptide(L)'
;IAILLLVDTLLSVICLNLFKDKASLTSEKQSVKDDRLIEVLENNFKIGIYNDNSILDTTTVVYDLNKNEVGLSEILTDKPCLIIRFAETNCEECVRFLLIKVMRLYNSDLFNKRILLFASYPNRQALKILVDRLNIKYPVYLVDKLPISCERINFPYCFMLDSTMRTSHVFVPDKYEPQIANTYFELIENRYFK
;
A
#
# COMPACT_ATOMS: atom_id res chain seq x y z
N ILE A 1 4.25 26.00 -59.73
CA ILE A 1 3.05 26.19 -58.91
C ILE A 1 2.38 24.81 -58.64
N ALA A 2 2.16 23.97 -59.66
CA ALA A 2 1.51 22.66 -59.50
C ALA A 2 2.28 21.68 -58.56
N ILE A 3 3.61 21.66 -58.63
CA ILE A 3 4.43 20.80 -57.78
C ILE A 3 4.39 21.24 -56.31
N LEU A 4 4.37 22.54 -56.04
CA LEU A 4 4.23 23.08 -54.68
C LEU A 4 2.89 22.70 -54.04
N LEU A 5 1.79 22.75 -54.77
CA LEU A 5 0.48 22.35 -54.30
C LEU A 5 0.39 20.85 -54.01
N LEU A 6 1.06 20.01 -54.81
CA LEU A 6 1.14 18.58 -54.57
C LEU A 6 1.94 18.23 -53.28
N VAL A 7 3.04 18.93 -53.04
CA VAL A 7 3.85 18.75 -51.83
C VAL A 7 3.06 19.16 -50.58
N ASP A 8 2.32 20.27 -50.64
CA ASP A 8 1.55 20.81 -49.54
C ASP A 8 0.37 19.88 -49.17
N THR A 9 -0.31 19.33 -50.18
CA THR A 9 -1.36 18.33 -49.94
C THR A 9 -0.82 17.02 -49.37
N LEU A 10 0.34 16.56 -49.84
CA LEU A 10 0.99 15.35 -49.32
C LEU A 10 1.41 15.53 -47.86
N LEU A 11 2.04 16.68 -47.55
CA LEU A 11 2.41 17.01 -46.17
C LEU A 11 1.18 17.07 -45.23
N SER A 12 0.09 17.67 -45.70
CA SER A 12 -1.15 17.78 -44.94
C SER A 12 -1.75 16.41 -44.63
N VAL A 13 -1.74 15.47 -45.58
CA VAL A 13 -2.23 14.10 -45.39
C VAL A 13 -1.34 13.33 -44.40
N ILE A 14 -0.01 13.47 -44.49
CA ILE A 14 0.94 12.86 -43.58
C ILE A 14 0.71 13.39 -42.15
N CYS A 15 0.61 14.71 -41.98
CA CYS A 15 0.30 15.31 -40.67
C CYS A 15 -1.01 14.82 -40.10
N LEU A 16 -2.08 14.75 -40.85
CA LEU A 16 -3.38 14.25 -40.40
C LEU A 16 -3.32 12.79 -39.96
N ASN A 17 -2.59 11.92 -40.65
CA ASN A 17 -2.40 10.53 -40.26
C ASN A 17 -1.60 10.41 -38.97
N LEU A 18 -0.49 11.17 -38.85
CA LEU A 18 0.31 11.20 -37.61
C LEU A 18 -0.51 11.70 -36.39
N PHE A 19 -1.39 12.69 -36.60
CA PHE A 19 -2.29 13.16 -35.52
C PHE A 19 -3.34 12.11 -35.13
N LYS A 20 -3.92 11.39 -36.11
CA LYS A 20 -4.86 10.29 -35.84
C LYS A 20 -4.20 9.14 -35.06
N ASP A 21 -3.02 8.71 -35.49
CA ASP A 21 -2.28 7.64 -34.80
C ASP A 21 -1.90 8.05 -33.37
N LYS A 22 -1.48 9.28 -33.16
CA LYS A 22 -1.18 9.80 -31.82
C LYS A 22 -2.44 9.88 -30.95
N ALA A 23 -3.58 10.28 -31.49
CA ALA A 23 -4.84 10.35 -30.77
C ALA A 23 -5.35 8.95 -30.39
N SER A 24 -5.25 7.96 -31.29
CA SER A 24 -5.65 6.58 -31.00
C SER A 24 -4.77 5.94 -29.94
N LEU A 25 -3.45 6.11 -30.01
CA LEU A 25 -2.50 5.63 -28.99
C LEU A 25 -2.73 6.27 -27.61
N THR A 26 -3.12 7.54 -27.59
CA THR A 26 -3.43 8.24 -26.33
C THR A 26 -4.72 7.70 -25.72
N SER A 27 -5.74 7.49 -26.54
CA SER A 27 -7.04 6.92 -26.11
C SER A 27 -6.88 5.49 -25.57
N GLU A 28 -6.12 4.65 -26.27
CA GLU A 28 -5.84 3.27 -25.82
C GLU A 28 -5.09 3.23 -24.50
N LYS A 29 -4.04 4.06 -24.35
CA LYS A 29 -3.30 4.18 -23.08
C LYS A 29 -4.17 4.68 -21.94
N GLN A 30 -5.10 5.58 -22.20
CA GLN A 30 -6.02 6.08 -21.18
C GLN A 30 -7.01 4.99 -20.76
N SER A 31 -7.59 4.26 -21.71
CA SER A 31 -8.50 3.15 -21.43
C SER A 31 -7.83 2.08 -20.56
N VAL A 32 -6.61 1.66 -20.90
CA VAL A 32 -5.86 0.67 -20.11
C VAL A 32 -5.58 1.16 -18.69
N LYS A 33 -5.31 2.47 -18.53
CA LYS A 33 -5.10 3.06 -17.22
C LYS A 33 -6.38 3.10 -16.39
N ASP A 34 -7.49 3.46 -17.02
CA ASP A 34 -8.79 3.53 -16.34
C ASP A 34 -9.26 2.14 -15.91
N ASP A 35 -9.08 1.12 -16.75
CA ASP A 35 -9.40 -0.28 -16.45
C ASP A 35 -8.57 -0.79 -15.24
N ARG A 36 -7.27 -0.46 -15.19
CA ARG A 36 -6.42 -0.82 -14.06
C ARG A 36 -6.86 -0.13 -12.76
N LEU A 37 -7.18 1.15 -12.84
CA LEU A 37 -7.66 1.91 -11.68
C LEU A 37 -8.93 1.26 -11.10
N ILE A 38 -9.88 0.89 -11.96
CA ILE A 38 -11.11 0.20 -11.58
C ILE A 38 -10.78 -1.13 -10.92
N GLU A 39 -9.90 -1.94 -11.52
CA GLU A 39 -9.47 -3.24 -10.97
C GLU A 39 -8.89 -3.10 -9.55
N VAL A 40 -7.99 -2.13 -9.34
CA VAL A 40 -7.38 -1.90 -8.02
C VAL A 40 -8.42 -1.46 -6.98
N LEU A 41 -9.38 -0.61 -7.37
CA LEU A 41 -10.47 -0.18 -6.49
C LEU A 41 -11.39 -1.35 -6.15
N GLU A 42 -11.81 -2.14 -7.13
CA GLU A 42 -12.67 -3.32 -6.91
C GLU A 42 -11.99 -4.35 -6.00
N ASN A 43 -10.71 -4.62 -6.23
CA ASN A 43 -9.95 -5.57 -5.42
C ASN A 43 -9.85 -5.09 -3.97
N ASN A 44 -9.55 -3.80 -3.74
CA ASN A 44 -9.51 -3.25 -2.38
C ASN A 44 -10.89 -3.24 -1.71
N PHE A 45 -11.95 -2.96 -2.47
CA PHE A 45 -13.33 -3.06 -1.96
C PHE A 45 -13.67 -4.48 -1.50
N LYS A 46 -13.36 -5.50 -2.31
CA LYS A 46 -13.54 -6.91 -1.93
C LYS A 46 -12.71 -7.27 -0.70
N ILE A 47 -11.43 -6.84 -0.66
CA ILE A 47 -10.54 -7.06 0.48
C ILE A 47 -11.12 -6.44 1.76
N GLY A 48 -11.61 -5.21 1.70
CA GLY A 48 -12.27 -4.55 2.82
C GLY A 48 -13.47 -5.36 3.32
N ILE A 49 -14.39 -5.74 2.45
CA ILE A 49 -15.58 -6.52 2.83
C ILE A 49 -15.21 -7.84 3.54
N TYR A 50 -14.19 -8.54 3.06
CA TYR A 50 -13.81 -9.84 3.61
C TYR A 50 -12.97 -9.76 4.89
N ASN A 51 -12.33 -8.65 5.15
CA ASN A 51 -11.37 -8.56 6.26
C ASN A 51 -11.73 -7.52 7.31
N ASP A 52 -12.58 -6.53 7.00
CA ASP A 52 -13.07 -5.58 7.99
C ASP A 52 -13.94 -6.30 9.02
N ASN A 53 -13.85 -5.84 10.27
CA ASN A 53 -14.48 -6.47 11.43
C ASN A 53 -13.99 -7.89 11.78
N SER A 54 -12.91 -8.38 11.19
CA SER A 54 -12.26 -9.58 11.65
C SER A 54 -11.67 -9.34 13.05
N ILE A 55 -11.77 -10.34 13.92
CA ILE A 55 -11.23 -10.25 15.28
C ILE A 55 -9.92 -11.03 15.33
N LEU A 56 -8.85 -10.37 15.72
CA LEU A 56 -7.58 -11.03 16.00
C LEU A 56 -7.64 -11.65 17.39
N ASP A 57 -7.02 -12.81 17.55
CA ASP A 57 -6.98 -13.47 18.85
C ASP A 57 -6.14 -12.63 19.85
N THR A 58 -6.70 -12.36 21.02
CA THR A 58 -6.01 -11.66 22.11
C THR A 58 -4.78 -12.41 22.62
N THR A 59 -4.75 -13.72 22.41
CA THR A 59 -3.61 -14.59 22.74
C THR A 59 -2.51 -14.55 21.67
N THR A 60 -2.70 -13.81 20.59
CA THR A 60 -1.68 -13.65 19.56
C THR A 60 -0.42 -13.05 20.18
N VAL A 61 0.65 -13.80 20.07
CA VAL A 61 1.98 -13.39 20.53
C VAL A 61 2.75 -12.79 19.37
N VAL A 62 3.38 -11.68 19.61
CA VAL A 62 4.33 -11.05 18.70
C VAL A 62 5.69 -10.97 19.35
N TYR A 63 6.75 -10.88 18.56
CA TYR A 63 8.11 -10.78 19.07
C TYR A 63 8.74 -9.46 18.64
N ASP A 64 9.37 -8.77 19.55
CA ASP A 64 10.19 -7.61 19.20
C ASP A 64 11.48 -8.03 18.44
N LEU A 65 12.24 -7.05 17.96
CA LEU A 65 13.52 -7.32 17.27
C LEU A 65 14.59 -7.94 18.18
N ASN A 66 14.40 -7.92 19.52
CA ASN A 66 15.30 -8.50 20.52
C ASN A 66 14.87 -9.90 20.96
N LYS A 67 13.80 -10.44 20.38
CA LYS A 67 13.18 -11.75 20.72
C LYS A 67 12.34 -11.76 21.99
N ASN A 68 12.04 -10.62 22.56
CA ASN A 68 11.11 -10.59 23.66
C ASN A 68 9.70 -10.88 23.14
N GLU A 69 9.01 -11.77 23.84
CA GLU A 69 7.62 -12.09 23.61
C GLU A 69 6.76 -10.98 24.20
N VAL A 70 5.79 -10.50 23.43
CA VAL A 70 4.87 -9.45 23.86
C VAL A 70 3.47 -9.83 23.41
N GLY A 71 2.51 -9.69 24.31
CA GLY A 71 1.10 -9.87 23.97
C GLY A 71 0.60 -8.78 23.02
N LEU A 72 -0.18 -9.16 22.02
CA LEU A 72 -0.73 -8.17 21.07
C LEU A 72 -1.51 -7.07 21.80
N SER A 73 -2.25 -7.42 22.86
CA SER A 73 -2.98 -6.47 23.71
C SER A 73 -2.10 -5.46 24.44
N GLU A 74 -0.85 -5.80 24.71
CA GLU A 74 0.08 -4.95 25.46
C GLU A 74 0.67 -3.83 24.61
N ILE A 75 0.73 -4.04 23.29
CA ILE A 75 1.30 -3.06 22.34
C ILE A 75 0.24 -2.11 21.76
N LEU A 76 -1.04 -2.44 21.91
CA LEU A 76 -2.12 -1.57 21.47
C LEU A 76 -2.39 -0.47 22.50
N THR A 77 -2.86 0.66 22.01
CA THR A 77 -3.30 1.79 22.84
C THR A 77 -4.82 1.81 22.92
N ASP A 78 -5.39 2.68 23.76
CA ASP A 78 -6.84 2.92 23.82
C ASP A 78 -7.42 3.45 22.50
N LYS A 79 -6.55 3.97 21.64
CA LYS A 79 -6.92 4.49 20.31
C LYS A 79 -6.52 3.49 19.24
N PRO A 80 -7.26 3.41 18.11
CA PRO A 80 -6.92 2.52 17.02
C PRO A 80 -5.49 2.77 16.49
N CYS A 81 -4.78 1.68 16.21
CA CYS A 81 -3.43 1.67 15.65
C CYS A 81 -3.48 1.33 14.16
N LEU A 82 -2.62 1.97 13.37
CA LEU A 82 -2.38 1.59 11.98
C LEU A 82 -1.34 0.48 11.96
N ILE A 83 -1.75 -0.67 11.49
CA ILE A 83 -0.88 -1.85 11.32
C ILE A 83 -0.40 -1.90 9.88
N ILE A 84 0.90 -2.01 9.70
CA ILE A 84 1.56 -2.23 8.41
C ILE A 84 2.07 -3.66 8.39
N ARG A 85 1.47 -4.49 7.56
CA ARG A 85 1.81 -5.91 7.46
C ARG A 85 2.61 -6.19 6.20
N PHE A 86 3.74 -6.90 6.35
CA PHE A 86 4.56 -7.36 5.22
C PHE A 86 5.34 -8.63 5.59
N ALA A 87 5.80 -9.34 4.56
CA ALA A 87 6.55 -10.58 4.70
C ALA A 87 7.80 -10.56 3.81
N GLU A 88 8.79 -11.39 4.11
CA GLU A 88 10.00 -11.55 3.30
C GLU A 88 9.69 -12.02 1.87
N THR A 89 8.58 -12.74 1.69
CA THR A 89 8.11 -13.22 0.39
C THR A 89 7.42 -12.15 -0.46
N ASN A 90 7.09 -11.01 0.12
CA ASN A 90 6.46 -9.93 -0.62
C ASN A 90 7.45 -9.25 -1.59
N CYS A 91 6.93 -8.67 -2.66
CA CYS A 91 7.68 -7.83 -3.57
C CYS A 91 8.41 -6.70 -2.81
N GLU A 92 9.74 -6.67 -2.80
CA GLU A 92 10.54 -5.68 -2.06
C GLU A 92 10.17 -4.24 -2.42
N GLU A 93 9.94 -3.95 -3.70
CA GLU A 93 9.52 -2.61 -4.13
C GLU A 93 8.13 -2.24 -3.61
N CYS A 94 7.23 -3.22 -3.47
CA CYS A 94 5.89 -2.98 -2.92
C CYS A 94 5.97 -2.68 -1.42
N VAL A 95 6.81 -3.41 -0.68
CA VAL A 95 7.10 -3.14 0.73
C VAL A 95 7.71 -1.75 0.90
N ARG A 96 8.74 -1.43 0.11
CA ARG A 96 9.36 -0.11 0.12
C ARG A 96 8.39 1.01 -0.18
N PHE A 97 7.55 0.82 -1.21
CA PHE A 97 6.52 1.79 -1.57
C PHE A 97 5.60 2.09 -0.39
N LEU A 98 5.05 1.05 0.24
CA LEU A 98 4.16 1.20 1.39
C LEU A 98 4.86 1.90 2.57
N LEU A 99 6.04 1.44 2.97
CA LEU A 99 6.78 2.01 4.09
C LEU A 99 7.15 3.48 3.87
N ILE A 100 7.61 3.85 2.67
CA ILE A 100 7.93 5.25 2.33
C ILE A 100 6.67 6.12 2.37
N LYS A 101 5.51 5.62 1.92
CA LYS A 101 4.24 6.36 1.99
C LYS A 101 3.87 6.66 3.44
N VAL A 102 3.90 5.64 4.29
CA VAL A 102 3.60 5.80 5.73
C VAL A 102 4.57 6.78 6.40
N MET A 103 5.87 6.64 6.15
CA MET A 103 6.88 7.53 6.75
C MET A 103 6.73 9.00 6.34
N ARG A 104 6.30 9.27 5.12
CA ARG A 104 6.09 10.65 4.63
C ARG A 104 4.87 11.32 5.23
N LEU A 105 3.81 10.57 5.48
CA LEU A 105 2.54 11.11 5.97
C LEU A 105 2.56 11.31 7.49
N TYR A 106 3.26 10.44 8.22
CA TYR A 106 3.20 10.37 9.68
C TYR A 106 4.56 10.66 10.34
N ASN A 107 5.26 11.67 9.87
CA ASN A 107 6.58 12.05 10.39
C ASN A 107 6.52 12.91 11.67
N SER A 108 5.57 12.65 12.58
CA SER A 108 5.47 13.32 13.88
C SER A 108 5.56 12.31 15.03
N ASP A 109 6.20 12.72 16.14
CA ASP A 109 6.40 11.87 17.33
C ASP A 109 5.08 11.38 17.96
N LEU A 110 3.99 12.11 17.77
CA LEU A 110 2.67 11.74 18.24
C LEU A 110 2.11 10.48 17.57
N PHE A 111 2.55 10.18 16.35
CA PHE A 111 2.06 9.04 15.56
C PHE A 111 2.92 7.79 15.73
N ASN A 112 4.17 7.93 16.17
CA ASN A 112 5.13 6.83 16.25
C ASN A 112 4.66 5.64 17.12
N LYS A 113 3.82 5.90 18.14
CA LYS A 113 3.27 4.86 19.03
C LYS A 113 2.01 4.16 18.48
N ARG A 114 1.39 4.71 17.45
CA ARG A 114 0.12 4.21 16.90
C ARG A 114 0.27 3.65 15.50
N ILE A 115 1.50 3.56 14.99
CA ILE A 115 1.86 2.89 13.75
C ILE A 115 2.75 1.72 14.14
N LEU A 116 2.30 0.51 13.88
CA LEU A 116 3.00 -0.71 14.23
C LEU A 116 3.31 -1.51 12.96
N LEU A 117 4.53 -1.99 12.84
CA LEU A 117 4.95 -2.82 11.73
C LEU A 117 4.93 -4.29 12.14
N PHE A 118 4.14 -5.10 11.46
CA PHE A 118 4.04 -6.53 11.64
C PHE A 118 4.74 -7.24 10.48
N ALA A 119 5.88 -7.85 10.74
CA ALA A 119 6.73 -8.47 9.75
C ALA A 119 6.77 -10.00 9.90
N SER A 120 6.67 -10.74 8.81
CA SER A 120 6.96 -12.17 8.76
C SER A 120 8.30 -12.39 8.07
N TYR A 121 9.33 -12.57 8.88
CA TYR A 121 10.70 -12.79 8.43
C TYR A 121 11.32 -13.94 9.22
N PRO A 122 11.62 -15.08 8.58
CA PRO A 122 12.38 -16.16 9.19
C PRO A 122 13.77 -15.71 9.64
N ASN A 123 14.42 -14.87 8.82
CA ASN A 123 15.70 -14.27 9.15
C ASN A 123 15.54 -12.86 9.72
N ARG A 124 15.64 -12.75 11.06
CA ARG A 124 15.56 -11.46 11.77
C ARG A 124 16.64 -10.48 11.39
N GLN A 125 17.83 -10.96 11.04
CA GLN A 125 18.93 -10.09 10.62
C GLN A 125 18.57 -9.39 9.29
N ALA A 126 17.94 -10.09 8.37
CA ALA A 126 17.44 -9.50 7.11
C ALA A 126 16.41 -8.40 7.40
N LEU A 127 15.46 -8.66 8.32
CA LEU A 127 14.51 -7.64 8.75
C LEU A 127 15.20 -6.43 9.39
N LYS A 128 16.18 -6.64 10.26
CA LYS A 128 16.92 -5.56 10.91
C LYS A 128 17.67 -4.70 9.89
N ILE A 129 18.32 -5.33 8.91
CA ILE A 129 18.98 -4.62 7.80
C ILE A 129 17.96 -3.77 7.01
N LEU A 130 16.76 -4.29 6.73
CA LEU A 130 15.71 -3.53 6.06
C LEU A 130 15.28 -2.32 6.89
N VAL A 131 15.02 -2.52 8.18
CA VAL A 131 14.62 -1.46 9.12
C VAL A 131 15.67 -0.35 9.18
N ASP A 132 16.94 -0.72 9.32
CA ASP A 132 18.06 0.21 9.40
C ASP A 132 18.26 0.95 8.07
N ARG A 133 18.22 0.24 6.93
CA ARG A 133 18.39 0.81 5.59
C ARG A 133 17.31 1.84 5.26
N LEU A 134 16.07 1.61 5.68
CA LEU A 134 14.96 2.51 5.46
C LEU A 134 14.79 3.55 6.58
N ASN A 135 15.65 3.52 7.61
CA ASN A 135 15.59 4.41 8.78
C ASN A 135 14.19 4.41 9.43
N ILE A 136 13.60 3.24 9.60
CA ILE A 136 12.25 3.08 10.17
C ILE A 136 12.31 3.38 11.66
N LYS A 137 11.43 4.28 12.13
CA LYS A 137 11.34 4.70 13.54
C LYS A 137 10.13 4.14 14.27
N TYR A 138 9.28 3.41 13.57
CA TYR A 138 8.11 2.77 14.16
C TYR A 138 8.46 1.45 14.86
N PRO A 139 7.70 1.05 15.88
CA PRO A 139 7.84 -0.28 16.48
C PRO A 139 7.66 -1.38 15.44
N VAL A 140 8.57 -2.34 15.43
CA VAL A 140 8.57 -3.49 14.52
C VAL A 140 8.44 -4.77 15.33
N TYR A 141 7.44 -5.58 14.98
CA TYR A 141 7.18 -6.85 15.61
C TYR A 141 7.19 -7.98 14.58
N LEU A 142 7.75 -9.10 14.97
CA LEU A 142 7.68 -10.34 14.20
C LEU A 142 6.37 -11.04 14.51
N VAL A 143 5.62 -11.30 13.46
CA VAL A 143 4.34 -12.03 13.50
C VAL A 143 4.37 -13.06 12.39
N ASP A 144 4.19 -14.32 12.72
CA ASP A 144 4.23 -15.38 11.71
C ASP A 144 3.05 -15.22 10.75
N LYS A 145 1.83 -15.32 11.26
CA LYS A 145 0.60 -15.23 10.45
C LYS A 145 -0.53 -14.59 11.23
N LEU A 146 -1.33 -13.77 10.55
CA LEU A 146 -2.56 -13.21 11.10
C LEU A 146 -3.78 -14.03 10.64
N PRO A 147 -4.83 -14.17 11.47
CA PRO A 147 -6.03 -14.94 11.14
C PRO A 147 -7.01 -14.14 10.25
N ILE A 148 -6.48 -13.46 9.22
CA ILE A 148 -7.26 -12.68 8.24
C ILE A 148 -6.98 -13.19 6.83
N SER A 149 -7.98 -13.08 5.94
CA SER A 149 -7.86 -13.66 4.60
C SER A 149 -6.84 -12.95 3.72
N CYS A 150 -6.50 -11.71 4.06
CA CYS A 150 -5.50 -10.90 3.39
C CYS A 150 -4.08 -11.52 3.40
N GLU A 151 -3.78 -12.38 4.38
CA GLU A 151 -2.52 -13.14 4.43
C GLU A 151 -2.27 -14.02 3.19
N ARG A 152 -3.32 -14.34 2.41
CA ARG A 152 -3.20 -15.16 1.21
C ARG A 152 -2.78 -14.40 -0.04
N ILE A 153 -2.79 -13.08 0.00
CA ILE A 153 -2.61 -12.23 -1.19
C ILE A 153 -1.14 -12.10 -1.58
N ASN A 154 -0.20 -12.40 -0.69
CA ASN A 154 1.25 -12.24 -0.89
C ASN A 154 1.69 -10.82 -1.33
N PHE A 155 0.96 -9.79 -0.89
CA PHE A 155 1.32 -8.39 -1.02
C PHE A 155 1.36 -7.73 0.36
N PRO A 156 2.17 -6.68 0.55
CA PRO A 156 2.09 -5.90 1.76
C PRO A 156 0.74 -5.18 1.84
N TYR A 157 0.19 -5.10 3.04
CA TYR A 157 -1.10 -4.45 3.28
C TYR A 157 -1.12 -3.69 4.59
N CYS A 158 -2.13 -2.88 4.80
CA CYS A 158 -2.33 -2.17 6.05
C CYS A 158 -3.80 -2.20 6.49
N PHE A 159 -4.02 -1.96 7.77
CA PHE A 159 -5.36 -1.92 8.36
C PHE A 159 -5.33 -1.18 9.69
N MET A 160 -6.48 -0.68 10.12
CA MET A 160 -6.66 -0.19 11.47
C MET A 160 -7.02 -1.34 12.41
N LEU A 161 -6.41 -1.35 13.58
CA LEU A 161 -6.70 -2.30 14.66
C LEU A 161 -7.05 -1.53 15.93
N ASP A 162 -8.22 -1.81 16.48
CA ASP A 162 -8.68 -1.19 17.72
C ASP A 162 -8.33 -2.01 18.96
N SER A 163 -8.58 -1.44 20.14
CA SER A 163 -8.33 -2.11 21.44
C SER A 163 -9.21 -3.35 21.68
N THR A 164 -10.26 -3.56 20.89
CA THR A 164 -11.08 -4.77 20.90
C THR A 164 -10.58 -5.85 19.94
N MET A 165 -9.38 -5.69 19.40
CA MET A 165 -8.76 -6.57 18.38
C MET A 165 -9.51 -6.64 17.05
N ARG A 166 -10.33 -5.65 16.76
CA ARG A 166 -11.14 -5.63 15.54
C ARG A 166 -10.41 -4.87 14.44
N THR A 167 -10.32 -5.50 13.28
CA THR A 167 -9.76 -4.90 12.07
C THR A 167 -10.76 -3.99 11.37
N SER A 168 -10.26 -2.95 10.73
CA SER A 168 -11.06 -2.10 9.84
C SER A 168 -10.17 -1.43 8.80
N HIS A 169 -10.78 -0.96 7.71
CA HIS A 169 -10.08 -0.24 6.64
C HIS A 169 -8.90 -1.02 6.06
N VAL A 170 -9.10 -2.31 5.83
CA VAL A 170 -8.04 -3.15 5.24
C VAL A 170 -7.78 -2.73 3.81
N PHE A 171 -6.50 -2.48 3.49
CA PHE A 171 -6.09 -1.91 2.21
C PHE A 171 -4.77 -2.50 1.72
N VAL A 172 -4.73 -2.85 0.43
CA VAL A 172 -3.53 -3.30 -0.28
C VAL A 172 -3.08 -2.20 -1.25
N PRO A 173 -1.98 -1.50 -0.97
CA PRO A 173 -1.51 -0.43 -1.86
C PRO A 173 -0.91 -0.99 -3.14
N ASP A 174 -1.24 -0.37 -4.26
CA ASP A 174 -0.61 -0.64 -5.57
C ASP A 174 0.40 0.46 -5.90
N LYS A 175 1.66 0.08 -6.18
CA LYS A 175 2.73 1.03 -6.51
C LYS A 175 2.52 1.74 -7.86
N TYR A 176 1.72 1.15 -8.74
CA TYR A 176 1.41 1.72 -10.05
C TYR A 176 0.20 2.67 -10.02
N GLU A 177 -0.60 2.61 -8.94
CA GLU A 177 -1.73 3.53 -8.69
C GLU A 177 -1.51 4.30 -7.37
N PRO A 178 -0.42 5.10 -7.27
CA PRO A 178 -0.01 5.74 -6.02
C PRO A 178 -1.01 6.76 -5.48
N GLN A 179 -1.89 7.29 -6.33
CA GLN A 179 -2.95 8.23 -5.93
C GLN A 179 -3.99 7.57 -5.02
N ILE A 180 -4.32 6.29 -5.24
CA ILE A 180 -5.25 5.56 -4.37
C ILE A 180 -4.66 5.41 -2.97
N ALA A 181 -3.37 5.04 -2.89
CA ALA A 181 -2.66 4.95 -1.63
C ALA A 181 -2.58 6.31 -0.91
N ASN A 182 -2.33 7.40 -1.63
CA ASN A 182 -2.32 8.74 -1.05
C ASN A 182 -3.69 9.08 -0.44
N THR A 183 -4.77 8.89 -1.20
CA THR A 183 -6.13 9.14 -0.73
C THR A 183 -6.47 8.28 0.49
N TYR A 184 -6.12 7.00 0.48
CA TYR A 184 -6.34 6.12 1.62
C TYR A 184 -5.67 6.66 2.89
N PHE A 185 -4.38 6.96 2.83
CA PHE A 185 -3.63 7.43 3.99
C PHE A 185 -4.09 8.80 4.47
N GLU A 186 -4.46 9.70 3.56
CA GLU A 186 -5.06 11.00 3.92
C GLU A 186 -6.38 10.83 4.69
N LEU A 187 -7.24 9.92 4.24
CA LEU A 187 -8.50 9.61 4.93
C LEU A 187 -8.25 9.00 6.31
N ILE A 188 -7.30 8.06 6.43
CA ILE A 188 -6.91 7.46 7.71
C ILE A 188 -6.34 8.51 8.66
N GLU A 189 -5.48 9.40 8.17
CA GLU A 189 -4.93 10.50 8.97
C GLU A 189 -6.03 11.40 9.50
N ASN A 190 -6.91 11.87 8.62
CA ASN A 190 -7.98 12.80 8.99
C ASN A 190 -8.95 12.20 10.03
N ARG A 191 -9.20 10.89 9.93
CA ARG A 191 -10.17 10.22 10.80
C ARG A 191 -9.61 9.79 12.14
N TYR A 192 -8.36 9.35 12.21
CA TYR A 192 -7.82 8.67 13.39
C TYR A 192 -6.66 9.41 14.05
N PHE A 193 -5.97 10.29 13.35
CA PHE A 193 -4.74 10.89 13.81
C PHE A 193 -4.82 12.42 13.99
N LYS A 194 -5.90 13.05 13.56
CA LYS A 194 -6.25 14.44 13.89
C LYS A 194 -7.31 14.45 14.96
#